data_8f3d6b355a83ff19317f59b2365699bc
#
_entry.id   8f3d6b355a83ff19317f59b2365699bc
#
_cell.length_a   1.000
_cell.length_b   1.000
_cell.length_c   1.000
_cell.angle_alpha   90.00
_cell.angle_beta   90.00
_cell.angle_gamma   90.00
#
_symmetry.space_group_name_H-M   'P 1'
#
loop_
_entity.id
_entity.type
_entity.pdbx_description
1 polymer ?
#
loop_
_entity_poly.entity_id
_entity_poly.type
_entity_poly.pdbx_seq_one_letter_code
_entity_poly.pdbx_strand_id
1 'polypeptide(L)'
;MRVETLGDGDPEVAIVGGIHGDEPCGPTALEALLSADPDVDRPVKLVVANERALARGVRYLDEDLNRAFPGDPDADTHEGRLAHELLTEIRGCEVLSLHSTQSYAAPFALVSELNGYARSICPYLSVEAVVETAGYSGGRLIAYPNVIELECGLQRSAAAAENAERLSREFLVAVGALSGEVDAPRHHPLSVFRLEKQIPKPPADTYEVLVDNFERVAEGEAFAVADGETLRAEEPFYPVLLSAYGYRNVFGYVGSLAGRLDGESPSTPAGGESARAESGPR
;
A
#
# COMPACT_ATOMS: atom_id res chain seq x y z
N MET A 1 7.92 11.49 14.96
CA MET A 1 6.62 11.41 14.25
C MET A 1 5.94 12.77 14.31
N ARG A 2 5.35 13.23 13.23
CA ARG A 2 4.51 14.44 13.16
C ARG A 2 3.10 14.01 12.76
N VAL A 3 2.10 14.57 13.43
CA VAL A 3 0.68 14.31 13.19
C VAL A 3 -0.02 15.64 13.01
N GLU A 4 -0.74 15.76 11.92
CA GLU A 4 -1.62 16.89 11.60
C GLU A 4 -3.02 16.35 11.37
N THR A 5 -4.04 17.18 11.51
CA THR A 5 -5.45 16.77 11.34
C THR A 5 -6.14 17.70 10.35
N LEU A 6 -6.89 17.13 9.42
CA LEU A 6 -7.85 17.84 8.59
C LEU A 6 -9.24 17.63 9.17
N GLY A 7 -10.04 18.69 9.25
CA GLY A 7 -11.38 18.68 9.83
C GLY A 7 -11.40 18.65 11.35
N ASP A 8 -12.60 18.75 11.92
CA ASP A 8 -12.85 18.79 13.35
C ASP A 8 -13.37 17.44 13.88
N GLY A 9 -12.96 17.03 15.08
CA GLY A 9 -13.45 15.82 15.76
C GLY A 9 -12.37 14.74 15.94
N ASP A 10 -12.80 13.53 16.30
CA ASP A 10 -11.91 12.38 16.49
C ASP A 10 -11.68 11.66 15.15
N PRO A 11 -10.45 11.64 14.60
CA PRO A 11 -10.20 11.03 13.30
C PRO A 11 -10.37 9.51 13.29
N GLU A 12 -11.10 9.01 12.28
CA GLU A 12 -11.28 7.58 11.99
C GLU A 12 -10.57 7.16 10.70
N VAL A 13 -9.90 8.11 10.03
CA VAL A 13 -9.14 7.89 8.80
C VAL A 13 -7.71 8.41 9.02
N ALA A 14 -6.71 7.69 8.51
CA ALA A 14 -5.32 8.12 8.57
C ALA A 14 -4.59 7.88 7.26
N ILE A 15 -3.75 8.85 6.87
CA ILE A 15 -2.78 8.65 5.79
C ILE A 15 -1.39 8.76 6.42
N VAL A 16 -0.59 7.70 6.24
CA VAL A 16 0.76 7.57 6.79
C VAL A 16 1.77 7.67 5.67
N GLY A 17 2.72 8.58 5.77
CA GLY A 17 3.88 8.70 4.89
C GLY A 17 5.19 8.66 5.67
N GLY A 18 6.29 8.34 4.98
CA GLY A 18 7.62 8.38 5.59
C GLY A 18 7.87 7.29 6.64
N ILE A 19 7.29 6.11 6.49
CA ILE A 19 7.71 4.88 7.20
C ILE A 19 9.21 4.66 6.96
N HIS A 20 9.64 4.81 5.69
CA HIS A 20 11.05 4.85 5.30
C HIS A 20 11.45 6.29 4.96
N GLY A 21 12.54 6.78 5.53
CA GLY A 21 12.96 8.17 5.36
C GLY A 21 13.61 8.46 4.01
N ASP A 22 13.91 7.46 3.21
CA ASP A 22 14.40 7.62 1.83
C ASP A 22 13.26 7.56 0.78
N GLU A 23 12.00 7.52 1.23
CA GLU A 23 10.78 7.49 0.42
C GLU A 23 9.95 8.79 0.63
N PRO A 24 10.33 9.92 0.03
CA PRO A 24 9.73 11.23 0.31
C PRO A 24 8.34 11.43 -0.32
N CYS A 25 7.87 10.54 -1.19
CA CYS A 25 6.59 10.72 -1.91
C CYS A 25 5.39 10.88 -0.96
N GLY A 26 5.31 10.05 0.10
CA GLY A 26 4.25 10.14 1.11
C GLY A 26 4.27 11.48 1.86
N PRO A 27 5.36 11.87 2.53
CA PRO A 27 5.46 13.19 3.18
C PRO A 27 5.12 14.36 2.25
N THR A 28 5.56 14.32 0.97
CA THR A 28 5.24 15.36 -0.02
C THR A 28 3.72 15.42 -0.30
N ALA A 29 3.08 14.28 -0.46
CA ALA A 29 1.62 14.22 -0.65
C ALA A 29 0.84 14.75 0.56
N LEU A 30 1.29 14.43 1.78
CA LEU A 30 0.67 14.93 3.01
C LEU A 30 0.80 16.44 3.15
N GLU A 31 1.96 17.01 2.80
CA GLU A 31 2.16 18.46 2.78
C GLU A 31 1.28 19.16 1.74
N ALA A 32 1.09 18.56 0.57
CA ALA A 32 0.18 19.06 -0.47
C ALA A 32 -1.29 19.04 0.01
N LEU A 33 -1.73 17.95 0.65
CA LEU A 33 -3.08 17.86 1.23
C LEU A 33 -3.30 18.89 2.34
N LEU A 34 -2.34 19.02 3.27
CA LEU A 34 -2.42 20.00 4.35
C LEU A 34 -2.46 21.43 3.81
N SER A 35 -1.66 21.73 2.79
CA SER A 35 -1.63 23.06 2.15
C SER A 35 -2.90 23.38 1.38
N ALA A 36 -3.55 22.36 0.80
CA ALA A 36 -4.80 22.51 0.09
C ALA A 36 -6.01 22.71 1.03
N ASP A 37 -5.89 22.27 2.28
CA ASP A 37 -6.89 22.36 3.36
C ASP A 37 -8.31 22.02 2.86
N PRO A 38 -8.54 20.82 2.29
CA PRO A 38 -9.82 20.48 1.73
C PRO A 38 -10.88 20.37 2.83
N ASP A 39 -12.11 20.76 2.51
CA ASP A 39 -13.27 20.52 3.39
C ASP A 39 -13.55 19.02 3.43
N VAL A 40 -13.39 18.41 4.60
CA VAL A 40 -13.55 16.96 4.80
C VAL A 40 -14.82 16.63 5.57
N ASP A 41 -15.53 15.60 5.12
CA ASP A 41 -16.77 15.11 5.76
C ASP A 41 -16.45 14.25 7.01
N ARG A 42 -15.27 13.66 7.07
CA ARG A 42 -14.75 12.89 8.21
C ARG A 42 -13.34 13.40 8.54
N PRO A 43 -13.01 13.62 9.81
CA PRO A 43 -11.66 14.09 10.17
C PRO A 43 -10.60 13.05 9.83
N VAL A 44 -9.44 13.53 9.35
CA VAL A 44 -8.34 12.71 8.81
C VAL A 44 -7.04 13.05 9.52
N LYS A 45 -6.30 12.03 9.99
CA LYS A 45 -4.92 12.17 10.44
C LYS A 45 -3.95 12.08 9.25
N LEU A 46 -3.03 13.03 9.20
CA LEU A 46 -1.89 13.04 8.30
C LEU A 46 -0.63 12.78 9.11
N VAL A 47 -0.02 11.61 8.93
CA VAL A 47 1.07 11.14 9.78
C VAL A 47 2.37 11.03 8.99
N VAL A 48 3.38 11.85 9.33
CA VAL A 48 4.77 11.63 8.88
C VAL A 48 5.48 10.80 9.95
N ALA A 49 5.72 9.52 9.65
CA ALA A 49 6.12 8.55 10.66
C ALA A 49 7.58 8.77 11.13
N ASN A 50 8.58 8.47 10.31
CA ASN A 50 9.98 8.51 10.70
C ASN A 50 10.69 9.81 10.25
N GLU A 51 10.31 10.96 10.84
CA GLU A 51 10.91 12.26 10.51
C GLU A 51 12.44 12.30 10.66
N ARG A 52 12.98 11.54 11.63
CA ARG A 52 14.43 11.53 11.87
C ARG A 52 15.19 10.81 10.75
N ALA A 53 14.65 9.71 10.21
CA ALA A 53 15.21 9.04 9.05
C ALA A 53 15.00 9.87 7.78
N LEU A 54 13.82 10.49 7.62
CA LEU A 54 13.49 11.40 6.52
C LEU A 54 14.46 12.59 6.45
N ALA A 55 14.73 13.24 7.59
CA ALA A 55 15.68 14.36 7.67
C ALA A 55 17.12 13.98 7.27
N ARG A 56 17.47 12.70 7.37
CA ARG A 56 18.78 12.17 6.96
C ARG A 56 18.76 11.55 5.55
N GLY A 57 17.59 11.39 4.94
CA GLY A 57 17.42 10.73 3.65
C GLY A 57 17.85 9.27 3.65
N VAL A 58 17.74 8.58 4.80
CA VAL A 58 18.05 7.16 4.97
C VAL A 58 16.77 6.37 5.23
N ARG A 59 16.79 5.08 4.89
CA ARG A 59 15.63 4.22 5.05
C ARG A 59 15.17 4.14 6.52
N TYR A 60 16.12 3.94 7.45
CA TYR A 60 15.89 3.87 8.90
C TYR A 60 17.16 4.28 9.65
N LEU A 61 17.08 4.41 10.97
CA LEU A 61 18.22 4.76 11.84
C LEU A 61 18.86 3.52 12.44
N ASP A 62 18.08 2.71 13.16
CA ASP A 62 18.54 1.53 13.89
C ASP A 62 18.06 0.24 13.22
N GLU A 63 16.78 0.15 12.84
CA GLU A 63 16.16 -1.00 12.17
C GLU A 63 15.02 -0.58 11.24
N ASP A 64 14.61 -1.45 10.31
CA ASP A 64 13.50 -1.17 9.38
C ASP A 64 12.18 -1.05 10.14
N LEU A 65 11.59 0.17 10.19
CA LEU A 65 10.32 0.43 10.88
C LEU A 65 9.21 -0.51 10.39
N ASN A 66 9.17 -0.82 9.07
CA ASN A 66 8.19 -1.76 8.50
C ASN A 66 8.59 -3.24 8.72
N ARG A 67 9.38 -3.52 9.78
CA ARG A 67 9.70 -4.84 10.37
C ARG A 67 9.59 -4.81 11.89
N ALA A 68 9.40 -3.63 12.48
CA ALA A 68 9.42 -3.44 13.93
C ALA A 68 8.04 -3.52 14.59
N PHE A 69 6.95 -3.58 13.82
CA PHE A 69 5.60 -3.68 14.38
C PHE A 69 5.33 -5.03 15.08
N PRO A 70 4.65 -5.02 16.25
CA PRO A 70 3.88 -3.93 16.87
C PRO A 70 4.71 -2.88 17.62
N GLY A 71 6.00 -3.06 17.74
CA GLY A 71 6.87 -2.21 18.55
C GLY A 71 6.72 -2.44 20.05
N ASP A 72 7.56 -1.76 20.81
CA ASP A 72 7.56 -1.75 22.27
C ASP A 72 7.93 -0.33 22.74
N PRO A 73 7.16 0.29 23.66
CA PRO A 73 7.49 1.63 24.17
C PRO A 73 8.86 1.70 24.85
N ASP A 74 9.34 0.56 25.37
CA ASP A 74 10.62 0.43 26.07
C ASP A 74 11.73 -0.18 25.16
N ALA A 75 11.50 -0.32 23.83
CA ALA A 75 12.48 -0.84 22.90
C ALA A 75 13.78 -0.03 22.93
N ASP A 76 14.92 -0.69 22.79
CA ASP A 76 16.23 -0.02 22.70
C ASP A 76 16.39 0.79 21.39
N THR A 77 15.75 0.33 20.30
CA THR A 77 15.80 0.98 18.99
C THR A 77 14.82 2.13 18.86
N HIS A 78 15.15 3.10 17.97
CA HIS A 78 14.26 4.21 17.66
C HIS A 78 12.99 3.71 16.98
N GLU A 79 13.14 2.85 15.99
CA GLU A 79 12.02 2.35 15.20
C GLU A 79 11.12 1.38 15.98
N GLY A 80 11.66 0.63 16.93
CA GLY A 80 10.87 -0.20 17.84
C GLY A 80 9.90 0.60 18.70
N ARG A 81 10.36 1.73 19.27
CA ARG A 81 9.47 2.66 20.01
C ARG A 81 8.49 3.36 19.08
N LEU A 82 8.97 3.83 17.92
CA LEU A 82 8.15 4.52 16.92
C LEU A 82 7.03 3.65 16.37
N ALA A 83 7.26 2.35 16.17
CA ALA A 83 6.23 1.40 15.74
C ALA A 83 5.07 1.34 16.75
N HIS A 84 5.38 1.30 18.05
CA HIS A 84 4.37 1.33 19.10
C HIS A 84 3.59 2.66 19.13
N GLU A 85 4.31 3.79 19.04
CA GLU A 85 3.69 5.12 18.98
C GLU A 85 2.74 5.25 17.78
N LEU A 86 3.20 4.86 16.60
CA LEU A 86 2.39 4.92 15.36
C LEU A 86 1.13 4.06 15.46
N LEU A 87 1.23 2.81 15.93
CA LEU A 87 0.04 1.97 16.11
C LEU A 87 -0.95 2.53 17.12
N THR A 88 -0.44 3.20 18.17
CA THR A 88 -1.29 3.84 19.15
C THR A 88 -2.03 5.02 18.54
N GLU A 89 -1.35 5.81 17.70
CA GLU A 89 -1.89 7.00 17.06
C GLU A 89 -2.98 6.67 16.04
N ILE A 90 -2.78 5.63 15.22
CA ILE A 90 -3.74 5.25 14.17
C ILE A 90 -4.75 4.18 14.60
N ARG A 91 -4.84 3.91 15.88
CA ARG A 91 -5.73 2.87 16.42
C ARG A 91 -7.19 3.13 16.03
N GLY A 92 -7.80 2.16 15.38
CA GLY A 92 -9.20 2.22 14.96
C GLY A 92 -9.44 2.96 13.65
N CYS A 93 -8.40 3.54 13.03
CA CYS A 93 -8.51 4.21 11.75
C CYS A 93 -8.57 3.24 10.57
N GLU A 94 -9.18 3.70 9.48
CA GLU A 94 -8.96 3.22 8.12
C GLU A 94 -7.67 3.86 7.60
N VAL A 95 -6.69 3.05 7.19
CA VAL A 95 -5.33 3.54 6.98
C VAL A 95 -4.85 3.33 5.55
N LEU A 96 -4.31 4.40 4.96
CA LEU A 96 -3.49 4.36 3.76
C LEU A 96 -2.03 4.60 4.15
N SER A 97 -1.12 3.69 3.78
CA SER A 97 0.32 3.87 3.95
C SER A 97 0.99 4.09 2.61
N LEU A 98 1.75 5.18 2.48
CA LEU A 98 2.37 5.61 1.22
C LEU A 98 3.85 5.26 1.20
N HIS A 99 4.24 4.46 0.22
CA HIS A 99 5.59 3.99 -0.05
C HIS A 99 6.02 4.28 -1.49
N SER A 100 7.28 4.04 -1.78
CA SER A 100 7.83 4.01 -3.13
C SER A 100 8.87 2.89 -3.26
N THR A 101 8.99 2.33 -4.46
CA THR A 101 9.76 1.11 -4.71
C THR A 101 10.92 1.36 -5.69
N GLN A 102 11.85 0.42 -5.77
CA GLN A 102 12.87 0.37 -6.82
C GLN A 102 12.50 -0.62 -7.94
N SER A 103 11.30 -1.22 -7.88
CA SER A 103 10.94 -2.35 -8.72
C SER A 103 10.00 -2.02 -9.87
N TYR A 104 9.16 -0.97 -9.73
CA TYR A 104 8.10 -0.70 -10.71
C TYR A 104 7.70 0.78 -10.74
N ALA A 105 7.47 1.31 -11.94
CA ALA A 105 7.19 2.73 -12.12
C ALA A 105 5.72 3.10 -11.90
N ALA A 106 4.79 2.21 -12.22
CA ALA A 106 3.37 2.45 -12.00
C ALA A 106 2.97 2.11 -10.56
N PRO A 107 1.97 2.79 -9.99
CA PRO A 107 1.52 2.50 -8.62
C PRO A 107 0.77 1.17 -8.53
N PHE A 108 0.92 0.47 -7.40
CA PHE A 108 0.17 -0.74 -7.06
C PHE A 108 -0.11 -0.82 -5.57
N ALA A 109 -1.17 -1.55 -5.21
CA ALA A 109 -1.58 -1.71 -3.83
C ALA A 109 -1.06 -3.02 -3.24
N LEU A 110 -0.69 -2.98 -1.96
CA LEU A 110 -0.36 -4.13 -1.14
C LEU A 110 -1.43 -4.27 -0.05
N VAL A 111 -1.88 -5.49 0.19
CA VAL A 111 -2.81 -5.84 1.28
C VAL A 111 -2.32 -7.11 1.97
N SER A 112 -2.57 -7.26 3.26
CA SER A 112 -2.26 -8.53 3.94
C SER A 112 -3.06 -9.66 3.33
N GLU A 113 -4.37 -9.45 3.22
CA GLU A 113 -5.34 -10.33 2.57
C GLU A 113 -6.38 -9.48 1.84
N LEU A 114 -6.93 -9.98 0.75
CA LEU A 114 -8.01 -9.31 0.01
C LEU A 114 -9.35 -9.50 0.75
N ASN A 115 -9.47 -8.86 1.92
CA ASN A 115 -10.65 -8.87 2.78
C ASN A 115 -11.76 -7.93 2.26
N GLY A 116 -12.87 -7.81 3.01
CA GLY A 116 -14.00 -6.94 2.63
C GLY A 116 -13.62 -5.47 2.50
N TYR A 117 -12.75 -4.96 3.38
CA TYR A 117 -12.24 -3.58 3.32
C TYR A 117 -11.41 -3.33 2.06
N ALA A 118 -10.41 -4.17 1.80
CA ALA A 118 -9.59 -4.03 0.59
C ALA A 118 -10.43 -4.13 -0.70
N ARG A 119 -11.43 -5.02 -0.72
CA ARG A 119 -12.37 -5.14 -1.85
C ARG A 119 -13.24 -3.92 -2.06
N SER A 120 -13.60 -3.19 -1.00
CA SER A 120 -14.41 -1.97 -1.11
C SER A 120 -13.60 -0.75 -1.51
N ILE A 121 -12.29 -0.70 -1.24
CA ILE A 121 -11.45 0.48 -1.48
C ILE A 121 -10.59 0.36 -2.75
N CYS A 122 -9.88 -0.77 -2.95
CA CYS A 122 -8.93 -0.90 -4.05
C CYS A 122 -9.51 -0.61 -5.46
N PRO A 123 -10.78 -0.94 -5.80
CA PRO A 123 -11.34 -0.60 -7.11
C PRO A 123 -11.39 0.89 -7.42
N TYR A 124 -11.38 1.74 -6.39
CA TYR A 124 -11.41 3.20 -6.53
C TYR A 124 -10.02 3.83 -6.64
N LEU A 125 -8.96 3.05 -6.43
CA LEU A 125 -7.58 3.52 -6.51
C LEU A 125 -7.03 3.33 -7.92
N SER A 126 -6.38 4.36 -8.45
CA SER A 126 -5.71 4.33 -9.76
C SER A 126 -4.38 3.56 -9.69
N VAL A 127 -4.45 2.27 -9.36
CA VAL A 127 -3.31 1.34 -9.25
C VAL A 127 -3.33 0.31 -10.39
N GLU A 128 -2.18 -0.27 -10.73
CA GLU A 128 -2.03 -1.26 -11.80
C GLU A 128 -2.48 -2.66 -11.33
N ALA A 129 -2.20 -2.99 -10.08
CA ALA A 129 -2.48 -4.29 -9.50
C ALA A 129 -2.73 -4.20 -7.98
N VAL A 130 -3.31 -5.26 -7.43
CA VAL A 130 -3.36 -5.50 -5.98
C VAL A 130 -2.53 -6.74 -5.67
N VAL A 131 -1.73 -6.68 -4.62
CA VAL A 131 -0.88 -7.79 -4.17
C VAL A 131 -1.28 -8.22 -2.77
N GLU A 132 -1.69 -9.48 -2.62
CA GLU A 132 -1.84 -10.13 -1.32
C GLU A 132 -0.47 -10.59 -0.81
N THR A 133 -0.04 -10.02 0.32
CA THR A 133 1.27 -10.35 0.90
C THR A 133 1.25 -11.59 1.77
N ALA A 134 0.07 -12.05 2.21
CA ALA A 134 -0.16 -13.28 2.98
C ALA A 134 0.88 -13.47 4.11
N GLY A 135 1.65 -14.57 4.09
CA GLY A 135 2.65 -14.90 5.11
C GLY A 135 3.85 -13.94 5.21
N TYR A 136 3.93 -12.91 4.36
CA TYR A 136 5.04 -11.92 4.36
C TYR A 136 4.69 -10.59 5.03
N SER A 137 3.55 -10.49 5.69
CA SER A 137 3.09 -9.27 6.38
C SER A 137 3.60 -9.12 7.82
N GLY A 138 4.17 -10.17 8.42
CA GLY A 138 4.67 -10.14 9.80
C GLY A 138 5.68 -9.02 10.07
N GLY A 139 5.49 -8.27 11.17
CA GLY A 139 6.30 -7.11 11.54
C GLY A 139 6.06 -5.85 10.73
N ARG A 140 5.10 -5.83 9.81
CA ARG A 140 4.75 -4.71 8.94
C ARG A 140 3.44 -4.05 9.36
N LEU A 141 3.29 -2.78 9.02
CA LEU A 141 2.04 -2.05 9.26
C LEU A 141 0.84 -2.69 8.56
N ILE A 142 1.03 -3.21 7.35
CA ILE A 142 0.00 -3.90 6.56
C ILE A 142 -0.60 -5.13 7.24
N ALA A 143 0.03 -5.69 8.29
CA ALA A 143 -0.51 -6.82 9.05
C ALA A 143 -1.74 -6.45 9.90
N TYR A 144 -2.01 -5.14 10.06
CA TYR A 144 -3.13 -4.66 10.88
C TYR A 144 -4.40 -4.49 10.05
N PRO A 145 -5.58 -4.63 10.69
CA PRO A 145 -6.85 -4.45 10.01
C PRO A 145 -6.99 -3.06 9.37
N ASN A 146 -7.70 -2.99 8.25
CA ASN A 146 -8.03 -1.75 7.54
C ASN A 146 -6.80 -0.93 7.12
N VAL A 147 -5.67 -1.58 6.84
CA VAL A 147 -4.48 -0.97 6.25
C VAL A 147 -4.33 -1.40 4.80
N ILE A 148 -4.14 -0.42 3.92
CA ILE A 148 -3.70 -0.59 2.54
C ILE A 148 -2.35 0.13 2.41
N GLU A 149 -1.32 -0.56 1.91
CA GLU A 149 -0.05 0.07 1.53
C GLU A 149 -0.04 0.32 0.03
N LEU A 150 0.47 1.46 -0.40
CA LEU A 150 0.66 1.81 -1.81
C LEU A 150 2.13 1.99 -2.12
N GLU A 151 2.60 1.28 -3.12
CA GLU A 151 3.84 1.61 -3.81
C GLU A 151 3.50 2.61 -4.92
N CYS A 152 3.82 3.88 -4.70
CA CYS A 152 3.37 4.99 -5.55
C CYS A 152 4.18 5.15 -6.84
N GLY A 153 5.23 4.35 -7.04
CA GLY A 153 6.13 4.37 -8.18
C GLY A 153 7.59 4.33 -7.78
N LEU A 154 8.49 4.71 -8.71
CA LEU A 154 9.92 4.64 -8.45
C LEU A 154 10.36 5.62 -7.37
N GLN A 155 11.17 5.13 -6.44
CA GLN A 155 11.72 5.87 -5.32
C GLN A 155 12.35 7.19 -5.77
N ARG A 156 12.01 8.29 -5.07
CA ARG A 156 12.48 9.67 -5.34
C ARG A 156 12.11 10.25 -6.72
N SER A 157 11.19 9.62 -7.45
CA SER A 157 10.70 10.21 -8.70
C SER A 157 9.61 11.24 -8.44
N ALA A 158 9.49 12.23 -9.32
CA ALA A 158 8.39 13.20 -9.29
C ALA A 158 7.04 12.50 -9.51
N ALA A 159 7.00 11.50 -10.41
CA ALA A 159 5.80 10.71 -10.67
C ALA A 159 5.29 9.97 -9.42
N ALA A 160 6.19 9.45 -8.56
CA ALA A 160 5.76 8.82 -7.32
C ALA A 160 5.11 9.82 -6.35
N ALA A 161 5.58 11.07 -6.30
CA ALA A 161 4.96 12.12 -5.48
C ALA A 161 3.59 12.53 -6.02
N GLU A 162 3.46 12.73 -7.33
CA GLU A 162 2.19 13.02 -8.02
C GLU A 162 1.18 11.87 -7.83
N ASN A 163 1.63 10.62 -7.97
CA ASN A 163 0.79 9.45 -7.71
C ASN A 163 0.36 9.38 -6.24
N ALA A 164 1.26 9.63 -5.28
CA ALA A 164 0.94 9.60 -3.86
C ALA A 164 -0.13 10.65 -3.51
N GLU A 165 -0.05 11.87 -4.04
CA GLU A 165 -1.06 12.91 -3.85
C GLU A 165 -2.42 12.48 -4.44
N ARG A 166 -2.44 12.05 -5.70
CA ARG A 166 -3.65 11.61 -6.39
C ARG A 166 -4.31 10.44 -5.67
N LEU A 167 -3.56 9.39 -5.34
CA LEU A 167 -4.05 8.19 -4.65
C LEU A 167 -4.55 8.49 -3.23
N SER A 168 -3.94 9.48 -2.54
CA SER A 168 -4.44 9.95 -1.25
C SER A 168 -5.83 10.56 -1.37
N ARG A 169 -6.07 11.39 -2.39
CA ARG A 169 -7.40 11.96 -2.65
C ARG A 169 -8.41 10.89 -3.04
N GLU A 170 -8.04 9.96 -3.92
CA GLU A 170 -8.89 8.83 -4.30
C GLU A 170 -9.28 7.99 -3.08
N PHE A 171 -8.33 7.71 -2.18
CA PHE A 171 -8.59 7.01 -0.93
C PHE A 171 -9.57 7.76 -0.03
N LEU A 172 -9.35 9.07 0.18
CA LEU A 172 -10.24 9.89 1.02
C LEU A 172 -11.67 9.91 0.48
N VAL A 173 -11.85 9.94 -0.84
CA VAL A 173 -13.19 9.83 -1.45
C VAL A 173 -13.75 8.41 -1.27
N ALA A 174 -12.94 7.37 -1.48
CA ALA A 174 -13.38 5.97 -1.35
C ALA A 174 -13.85 5.62 0.08
N VAL A 175 -13.22 6.20 1.13
CA VAL A 175 -13.65 6.03 2.52
C VAL A 175 -14.70 7.04 2.97
N GLY A 176 -15.17 7.93 2.07
CA GLY A 176 -16.17 8.97 2.39
C GLY A 176 -15.65 10.05 3.33
N ALA A 177 -14.36 10.33 3.34
CA ALA A 177 -13.75 11.41 4.11
C ALA A 177 -13.66 12.72 3.30
N LEU A 178 -13.74 12.63 1.98
CA LEU A 178 -13.74 13.77 1.08
C LEU A 178 -14.92 13.67 0.11
N SER A 179 -15.72 14.73 0.00
CA SER A 179 -16.76 14.81 -1.02
C SER A 179 -16.14 14.93 -2.40
N GLY A 180 -16.59 14.13 -3.34
CA GLY A 180 -16.14 14.15 -4.73
C GLY A 180 -16.59 12.90 -5.47
N GLU A 181 -16.57 12.96 -6.77
CA GLU A 181 -16.61 11.77 -7.59
C GLU A 181 -15.17 11.30 -7.76
N VAL A 182 -14.84 10.11 -7.25
CA VAL A 182 -13.76 9.36 -7.88
C VAL A 182 -14.27 9.08 -9.29
N ASP A 183 -13.51 9.44 -10.30
CA ASP A 183 -13.77 8.97 -11.66
C ASP A 183 -14.11 7.48 -11.54
N ALA A 184 -15.31 7.10 -11.97
CA ALA A 184 -16.01 5.85 -11.68
C ALA A 184 -15.08 4.64 -11.55
N PRO A 185 -15.40 3.65 -10.70
CA PRO A 185 -14.57 2.48 -10.50
C PRO A 185 -14.10 1.97 -11.85
N ARG A 186 -12.80 1.72 -11.98
CA ARG A 186 -12.17 1.45 -13.28
C ARG A 186 -13.01 0.48 -14.10
N HIS A 187 -13.22 0.80 -15.37
CA HIS A 187 -13.93 -0.05 -16.30
C HIS A 187 -13.20 -1.39 -16.58
N HIS A 188 -12.00 -1.57 -16.00
CA HIS A 188 -11.18 -2.77 -16.14
C HIS A 188 -10.90 -3.39 -14.78
N PRO A 189 -11.13 -4.70 -14.63
CA PRO A 189 -10.85 -5.41 -13.39
C PRO A 189 -9.36 -5.35 -13.06
N LEU A 190 -9.04 -5.03 -11.79
CA LEU A 190 -7.68 -5.05 -11.28
C LEU A 190 -7.18 -6.50 -11.15
N SER A 191 -6.01 -6.80 -11.67
CA SER A 191 -5.35 -8.08 -11.42
C SER A 191 -4.93 -8.19 -9.95
N VAL A 192 -5.21 -9.34 -9.33
CA VAL A 192 -4.81 -9.65 -7.96
C VAL A 192 -3.73 -10.71 -8.00
N PHE A 193 -2.56 -10.38 -7.46
CA PHE A 193 -1.44 -11.30 -7.33
C PHE A 193 -1.27 -11.71 -5.88
N ARG A 194 -0.77 -12.93 -5.63
CA ARG A 194 -0.43 -13.44 -4.30
C ARG A 194 1.05 -13.77 -4.25
N LEU A 195 1.73 -13.36 -3.17
CA LEU A 195 3.12 -13.73 -2.94
C LEU A 195 3.21 -15.21 -2.51
N GLU A 196 4.07 -15.97 -3.20
CA GLU A 196 4.27 -17.40 -2.94
C GLU A 196 5.61 -17.68 -2.26
N LYS A 197 6.71 -17.21 -2.84
CA LYS A 197 8.05 -17.42 -2.32
C LYS A 197 8.98 -16.26 -2.68
N GLN A 198 10.02 -16.07 -1.87
CA GLN A 198 11.10 -15.14 -2.19
C GLN A 198 12.01 -15.71 -3.28
N ILE A 199 12.55 -14.82 -4.11
CA ILE A 199 13.58 -15.14 -5.10
C ILE A 199 14.93 -14.72 -4.49
N PRO A 200 15.75 -15.67 -3.98
CA PRO A 200 17.01 -15.34 -3.34
C PRO A 200 18.02 -14.81 -4.35
N LYS A 201 18.87 -13.88 -3.92
CA LYS A 201 20.04 -13.44 -4.66
C LYS A 201 21.22 -14.37 -4.36
N PRO A 202 21.87 -14.95 -5.37
CA PRO A 202 23.18 -15.57 -5.17
C PRO A 202 24.20 -14.49 -4.79
N PRO A 203 25.29 -14.83 -4.07
CA PRO A 203 26.37 -13.88 -3.83
C PRO A 203 26.99 -13.41 -5.17
N ALA A 204 26.95 -12.11 -5.43
CA ALA A 204 27.50 -11.47 -6.62
C ALA A 204 27.77 -9.99 -6.33
N ASP A 205 28.62 -9.37 -7.15
CA ASP A 205 28.91 -7.92 -7.07
C ASP A 205 27.91 -7.09 -7.88
N THR A 206 27.36 -7.67 -8.98
CA THR A 206 26.44 -6.98 -9.88
C THR A 206 25.19 -7.80 -10.15
N TYR A 207 24.05 -7.11 -10.23
CA TYR A 207 22.74 -7.71 -10.51
C TYR A 207 22.00 -6.92 -11.59
N GLU A 208 21.26 -7.64 -12.42
CA GLU A 208 20.36 -7.08 -13.42
C GLU A 208 19.04 -7.86 -13.39
N VAL A 209 17.91 -7.18 -13.66
CA VAL A 209 16.60 -7.80 -13.85
C VAL A 209 16.22 -7.63 -15.31
N LEU A 210 15.76 -8.71 -15.96
CA LEU A 210 15.50 -8.81 -17.39
C LEU A 210 14.01 -8.78 -17.76
N VAL A 211 13.11 -8.81 -16.76
CA VAL A 211 11.66 -8.94 -16.94
C VAL A 211 10.94 -7.88 -16.12
N ASP A 212 9.73 -7.53 -16.54
CA ASP A 212 8.89 -6.57 -15.85
C ASP A 212 8.04 -7.23 -14.75
N ASN A 213 7.76 -6.46 -13.67
CA ASN A 213 6.86 -6.91 -12.63
C ASN A 213 5.44 -7.06 -13.19
N PHE A 214 4.69 -8.04 -12.67
CA PHE A 214 3.31 -8.38 -13.05
C PHE A 214 3.15 -8.99 -14.45
N GLU A 215 4.22 -9.15 -15.21
CA GLU A 215 4.22 -9.89 -16.48
C GLU A 215 4.57 -11.36 -16.24
N ARG A 216 3.96 -12.26 -17.04
CA ARG A 216 4.17 -13.70 -16.87
C ARG A 216 5.52 -14.12 -17.45
N VAL A 217 6.40 -14.63 -16.61
CA VAL A 217 7.67 -15.27 -16.99
C VAL A 217 7.39 -16.76 -17.24
N ALA A 218 7.83 -17.28 -18.41
CA ALA A 218 7.68 -18.69 -18.77
C ALA A 218 8.80 -19.56 -18.16
N GLU A 219 8.55 -20.87 -18.02
CA GLU A 219 9.59 -21.84 -17.67
C GLU A 219 10.79 -21.75 -18.64
N GLY A 220 12.00 -21.73 -18.13
CA GLY A 220 13.25 -21.59 -18.88
C GLY A 220 13.58 -20.17 -19.31
N GLU A 221 12.67 -19.20 -19.15
CA GLU A 221 12.91 -17.81 -19.49
C GLU A 221 13.91 -17.16 -18.53
N ALA A 222 14.80 -16.33 -19.06
CA ALA A 222 15.77 -15.57 -18.28
C ALA A 222 15.07 -14.42 -17.57
N PHE A 223 15.20 -14.29 -16.25
CA PHE A 223 14.55 -13.22 -15.48
C PHE A 223 15.55 -12.28 -14.77
N ALA A 224 16.78 -12.75 -14.51
CA ALA A 224 17.83 -11.95 -13.86
C ALA A 224 19.22 -12.40 -14.26
N VAL A 225 20.22 -11.57 -13.98
CA VAL A 225 21.65 -11.88 -14.14
C VAL A 225 22.36 -11.52 -12.83
N ALA A 226 23.32 -12.35 -12.41
CA ALA A 226 24.22 -12.12 -11.29
C ALA A 226 25.66 -12.37 -11.76
N ASP A 227 26.54 -11.35 -11.76
CA ASP A 227 27.92 -11.39 -12.27
C ASP A 227 28.07 -12.05 -13.66
N GLY A 228 27.10 -11.80 -14.55
CA GLY A 228 27.07 -12.38 -15.90
C GLY A 228 26.44 -13.78 -15.97
N GLU A 229 26.15 -14.44 -14.86
CA GLU A 229 25.38 -15.69 -14.85
C GLU A 229 23.88 -15.41 -14.95
N THR A 230 23.25 -16.02 -15.97
CA THR A 230 21.82 -15.86 -16.22
C THR A 230 20.99 -16.79 -15.34
N LEU A 231 20.08 -16.23 -14.57
CA LEU A 231 19.09 -16.95 -13.79
C LEU A 231 17.82 -17.18 -14.62
N ARG A 232 17.34 -18.42 -14.64
CA ARG A 232 16.17 -18.82 -15.41
C ARG A 232 15.05 -19.35 -14.52
N ALA A 233 13.82 -19.11 -14.94
CA ALA A 233 12.64 -19.62 -14.25
C ALA A 233 12.59 -21.17 -14.32
N GLU A 234 12.48 -21.81 -13.16
CA GLU A 234 12.27 -23.27 -13.06
C GLU A 234 10.81 -23.65 -13.38
N GLU A 235 9.88 -22.75 -13.12
CA GLU A 235 8.44 -22.85 -13.35
C GLU A 235 7.90 -21.48 -13.76
N PRO A 236 6.74 -21.39 -14.44
CA PRO A 236 6.15 -20.11 -14.78
C PRO A 236 5.73 -19.33 -13.53
N PHE A 237 5.98 -18.00 -13.50
CA PHE A 237 5.58 -17.15 -12.39
C PHE A 237 5.32 -15.72 -12.84
N TYR A 238 4.80 -14.90 -11.92
CA TYR A 238 4.70 -13.44 -12.04
C TYR A 238 5.68 -12.78 -11.08
N PRO A 239 6.64 -11.99 -11.56
CA PRO A 239 7.51 -11.20 -10.68
C PRO A 239 6.70 -10.18 -9.89
N VAL A 240 6.98 -10.06 -8.59
CA VAL A 240 6.42 -9.02 -7.73
C VAL A 240 7.53 -8.41 -6.90
N LEU A 241 7.62 -7.07 -6.90
CA LEU A 241 8.69 -6.34 -6.23
C LEU A 241 10.10 -6.80 -6.68
N LEU A 242 10.21 -7.31 -7.90
CA LEU A 242 11.47 -7.79 -8.46
C LEU A 242 12.36 -6.60 -8.84
N SER A 243 13.55 -6.54 -8.26
CA SER A 243 14.50 -5.44 -8.43
C SER A 243 15.94 -5.91 -8.22
N ALA A 244 16.86 -5.33 -8.98
CA ALA A 244 18.30 -5.63 -8.83
C ALA A 244 18.86 -5.18 -7.48
N TYR A 245 18.37 -4.06 -6.91
CA TYR A 245 18.96 -3.44 -5.72
C TYR A 245 17.96 -3.04 -4.62
N GLY A 246 16.66 -3.29 -4.79
CA GLY A 246 15.62 -2.95 -3.81
C GLY A 246 15.74 -3.71 -2.48
N TYR A 247 16.24 -4.93 -2.51
CA TYR A 247 16.50 -5.76 -1.33
C TYR A 247 17.93 -6.28 -1.32
N ARG A 248 18.48 -6.50 -0.12
CA ARG A 248 19.86 -6.96 0.03
C ARG A 248 20.05 -8.42 -0.40
N ASN A 249 19.16 -9.30 0.03
CA ASN A 249 19.36 -10.77 -0.06
C ASN A 249 18.37 -11.46 -1.01
N VAL A 250 17.40 -10.73 -1.57
CA VAL A 250 16.41 -11.27 -2.51
C VAL A 250 16.23 -10.31 -3.68
N PHE A 251 15.90 -10.85 -4.85
CA PHE A 251 15.47 -10.03 -5.98
C PHE A 251 14.07 -9.46 -5.79
N GLY A 252 13.18 -10.21 -5.16
CA GLY A 252 11.77 -9.94 -4.98
C GLY A 252 11.03 -11.24 -4.67
N TYR A 253 9.83 -11.38 -5.23
CA TYR A 253 8.96 -12.52 -4.94
C TYR A 253 8.45 -13.17 -6.22
N VAL A 254 8.26 -14.48 -6.16
CA VAL A 254 7.40 -15.23 -7.06
C VAL A 254 5.97 -14.91 -6.66
N GLY A 255 5.17 -14.46 -7.60
CA GLY A 255 3.73 -14.27 -7.45
C GLY A 255 2.94 -15.20 -8.34
N SER A 256 1.71 -15.50 -7.94
CA SER A 256 0.68 -16.15 -8.74
C SER A 256 -0.49 -15.19 -8.98
N LEU A 257 -1.15 -15.32 -10.15
CA LEU A 257 -2.39 -14.57 -10.41
C LEU A 257 -3.52 -15.23 -9.62
N ALA A 258 -3.95 -14.58 -8.53
CA ALA A 258 -4.99 -15.08 -7.62
C ALA A 258 -6.42 -14.79 -8.12
N GLY A 259 -6.59 -13.83 -9.04
CA GLY A 259 -7.88 -13.47 -9.59
C GLY A 259 -7.92 -12.04 -10.12
N ARG A 260 -9.14 -11.50 -10.21
CA ARG A 260 -9.42 -10.13 -10.60
C ARG A 260 -10.42 -9.50 -9.63
N LEU A 261 -10.29 -8.21 -9.41
CA LEU A 261 -11.16 -7.41 -8.59
C LEU A 261 -11.95 -6.47 -9.49
N ASP A 262 -13.25 -6.72 -9.61
CA ASP A 262 -14.18 -5.88 -10.36
C ASP A 262 -14.68 -4.73 -9.48
N GLY A 263 -14.78 -3.54 -10.04
CA GLY A 263 -15.45 -2.42 -9.38
C GLY A 263 -16.96 -2.59 -9.48
N GLU A 264 -17.58 -3.40 -8.63
CA GLU A 264 -19.04 -3.39 -8.49
C GLU A 264 -19.46 -2.16 -7.67
N SER A 265 -20.37 -1.37 -8.23
CA SER A 265 -21.04 -0.31 -7.46
C SER A 265 -21.68 -0.95 -6.22
N PRO A 266 -21.60 -0.32 -5.01
CA PRO A 266 -22.27 -0.84 -3.84
C PRO A 266 -23.75 -0.99 -4.14
N SER A 267 -24.26 -2.21 -4.08
CA SER A 267 -25.70 -2.48 -4.24
C SER A 267 -26.44 -1.71 -3.14
N THR A 268 -27.21 -0.72 -3.53
CA THR A 268 -28.17 -0.03 -2.64
C THR A 268 -28.99 -1.11 -1.93
N PRO A 269 -29.06 -1.15 -0.59
CA PRO A 269 -29.90 -2.12 0.09
C PRO A 269 -31.33 -1.93 -0.38
N ALA A 270 -31.92 -2.97 -0.95
CA ALA A 270 -33.29 -2.99 -1.42
C ALA A 270 -34.20 -2.51 -0.27
N GLY A 271 -34.84 -1.38 -0.47
CA GLY A 271 -35.78 -0.79 0.47
C GLY A 271 -36.84 -1.81 0.83
N GLY A 272 -36.97 -2.08 2.14
CA GLY A 272 -37.97 -2.98 2.67
C GLY A 272 -39.36 -2.57 2.21
N GLU A 273 -39.99 -3.42 1.44
CA GLU A 273 -41.41 -3.33 1.11
C GLU A 273 -42.22 -3.43 2.40
N SER A 274 -42.79 -2.27 2.80
CA SER A 274 -43.77 -2.17 3.87
C SER A 274 -45.01 -2.95 3.44
N ALA A 275 -45.20 -4.14 3.98
CA ALA A 275 -46.44 -4.88 3.87
C ALA A 275 -47.58 -4.07 4.54
N ARG A 276 -48.43 -3.43 3.73
CA ARG A 276 -49.71 -2.90 4.17
C ARG A 276 -50.60 -4.08 4.51
N ALA A 277 -50.91 -4.23 5.78
CA ALA A 277 -52.01 -5.08 6.23
C ALA A 277 -53.34 -4.43 5.78
N GLU A 278 -54.02 -5.08 4.85
CA GLU A 278 -55.42 -4.80 4.56
C GLU A 278 -56.28 -5.37 5.68
N SER A 279 -56.92 -4.44 6.41
CA SER A 279 -58.05 -4.76 7.30
C SER A 279 -59.33 -4.75 6.46
N GLY A 280 -59.85 -5.93 6.11
CA GLY A 280 -61.22 -6.10 5.56
C GLY A 280 -62.26 -6.17 6.67
N PRO A 281 -63.49 -5.80 6.42
CA PRO A 281 -64.49 -5.55 7.46
C PRO A 281 -65.35 -6.79 7.73
N ARG A 282 -65.62 -7.04 9.03
CA ARG A 282 -66.91 -7.44 9.62
C ARG A 282 -66.86 -7.44 11.14
#